data_1638015e5f28c4b1b838b21543c1e688
#
_entry.id   1638015e5f28c4b1b838b21543c1e688
#
_cell.length_a   1.000
_cell.length_b   1.000
_cell.length_c   1.000
_cell.angle_alpha   90.00
_cell.angle_beta   90.00
_cell.angle_gamma   90.00
#
_symmetry.space_group_name_H-M   'P 1'
#
loop_
_entity.id
_entity.type
_entity.pdbx_description
1 polymer ?
#
loop_
_entity_poly.entity_id
_entity_poly.type
_entity_poly.pdbx_seq_one_letter_code
_entity_poly.pdbx_strand_id
1 'polypeptide(L)' 'MAGYILNYREKKAKAREEAIRWQHEYSKHDYSYSELADCQAHFEKLGKRYGLTREFKENGII' A
#
# COMPACT_ATOMS: atom_id res chain seq x y z
N MET A 1 -7.21 1.14 26.81
CA MET A 1 -7.34 2.57 26.68
C MET A 1 -8.39 2.92 25.64
N ALA A 2 -9.43 3.51 26.12
CA ALA A 2 -10.45 4.00 25.21
C ALA A 2 -9.84 5.06 24.32
N GLY A 3 -10.30 5.16 23.11
CA GLY A 3 -9.77 6.14 22.20
C GLY A 3 -8.38 5.82 21.67
N TYR A 4 -8.02 4.57 21.73
CA TYR A 4 -6.74 4.16 21.17
C TYR A 4 -6.65 4.56 19.71
N ILE A 5 -5.64 5.34 19.39
CA ILE A 5 -5.41 5.82 18.04
C ILE A 5 -4.04 5.34 17.58
N LEU A 6 -4.01 4.73 16.40
CA LEU A 6 -2.75 4.29 15.82
C LEU A 6 -1.88 5.52 15.54
N ASN A 7 -0.64 5.48 15.96
CA ASN A 7 0.29 6.54 15.66
C ASN A 7 0.80 6.41 14.22
N TYR A 8 1.57 7.40 13.79
CA TYR A 8 2.09 7.43 12.41
C TYR A 8 2.87 6.16 12.06
N ARG A 9 3.71 5.70 12.99
CA ARG A 9 4.54 4.52 12.77
C ARG A 9 3.70 3.27 12.53
N GLU A 10 2.65 3.10 13.31
CA GLU A 10 1.76 1.96 13.16
C GLU A 10 0.97 2.02 11.86
N LYS A 11 0.52 3.20 11.49
CA LYS A 11 -0.20 3.39 10.23
C LYS A 11 0.72 3.13 9.04
N LYS A 12 1.96 3.57 9.14
CA LYS A 12 2.96 3.33 8.11
C LYS A 12 3.22 1.83 7.96
N ALA A 13 3.34 1.11 9.07
CA ALA A 13 3.55 -0.33 9.05
C ALA A 13 2.38 -1.05 8.40
N LYS A 14 1.16 -0.61 8.69
CA LYS A 14 -0.03 -1.19 8.08
C LYS A 14 -0.08 -0.94 6.59
N ALA A 15 0.29 0.25 6.16
CA ALA A 15 0.34 0.58 4.73
C ALA A 15 1.34 -0.31 4.01
N ARG A 16 2.49 -0.54 4.62
CA ARG A 16 3.51 -1.42 4.08
C ARG A 16 3.01 -2.86 3.98
N GLU A 17 2.36 -3.35 5.03
CA GLU A 17 1.80 -4.70 5.02
C GLU A 17 0.73 -4.86 3.95
N GLU A 18 -0.10 -3.86 3.77
CA GLU A 18 -1.14 -3.88 2.76
C GLU A 18 -0.53 -4.02 1.36
N ALA A 19 0.50 -3.24 1.10
CA ALA A 19 1.19 -3.28 -0.19
C ALA A 19 1.85 -4.65 -0.43
N ILE A 20 2.49 -5.19 0.59
CA ILE A 20 3.14 -6.49 0.48
C ILE A 20 2.11 -7.59 0.24
N ARG A 21 0.99 -7.54 0.94
CA ARG A 21 -0.09 -8.50 0.76
C ARG A 21 -0.66 -8.41 -0.66
N TRP A 22 -0.90 -7.20 -1.13
CA TRP A 22 -1.41 -6.99 -2.48
C TRP A 22 -0.44 -7.56 -3.51
N GLN A 23 0.84 -7.30 -3.34
CA GLN A 23 1.87 -7.79 -4.25
C GLN A 23 1.92 -9.31 -4.27
N HIS A 24 1.75 -9.92 -3.12
CA HIS A 24 1.74 -11.38 -3.01
C HIS A 24 0.52 -11.99 -3.70
N GLU A 25 -0.62 -11.35 -3.59
CA GLU A 25 -1.86 -11.84 -4.19
C GLU A 25 -2.00 -11.47 -5.66
N TYR A 26 -1.22 -10.52 -6.11
CA TYR A 26 -1.30 -10.03 -7.49
C TYR A 26 -1.15 -11.15 -8.51
N SER A 27 -0.22 -12.05 -8.28
CA SER A 27 0.04 -13.13 -9.22
C SER A 27 -1.09 -14.16 -9.26
N LYS A 28 -1.97 -14.15 -8.27
CA LYS A 28 -3.08 -15.09 -8.18
C LYS A 28 -4.39 -14.51 -8.70
N HIS A 29 -4.38 -13.25 -9.05
CA HIS A 29 -5.57 -12.52 -9.48
C HIS A 29 -5.39 -11.98 -10.88
N ASP A 30 -6.45 -12.08 -11.67
CA ASP A 30 -6.48 -11.46 -12.97
C ASP A 30 -7.11 -10.07 -12.83
N TYR A 31 -6.28 -9.09 -12.56
CA TYR A 31 -6.75 -7.73 -12.44
C TYR A 31 -7.02 -7.14 -13.82
N SER A 32 -8.14 -6.44 -13.96
CA SER A 32 -8.39 -5.67 -15.17
C SER A 32 -7.48 -4.43 -15.15
N TYR A 33 -7.35 -3.80 -16.30
CA TYR A 33 -6.53 -2.61 -16.41
C TYR A 33 -6.97 -1.51 -15.46
N SER A 34 -8.29 -1.30 -15.34
CA SER A 34 -8.80 -0.27 -14.46
C SER A 34 -8.59 -0.62 -12.99
N GLU A 35 -8.66 -1.89 -12.64
CA GLU A 35 -8.37 -2.31 -11.27
C GLU A 35 -6.92 -2.07 -10.91
N LEU A 36 -6.00 -2.33 -11.84
CA LEU A 36 -4.59 -2.06 -11.62
C LEU A 36 -4.32 -0.57 -11.43
N ALA A 37 -5.00 0.26 -12.24
CA ALA A 37 -4.86 1.70 -12.13
C ALA A 37 -5.35 2.20 -10.78
N ASP A 38 -6.47 1.65 -10.29
CA ASP A 38 -7.02 2.01 -9.00
C ASP A 38 -6.09 1.62 -7.86
N CYS A 39 -5.52 0.42 -7.93
CA CYS A 39 -4.57 -0.04 -6.93
C CYS A 39 -3.32 0.82 -6.92
N GLN A 40 -2.82 1.16 -8.10
CA GLN A 40 -1.64 1.99 -8.21
C GLN A 40 -1.88 3.38 -7.61
N ALA A 41 -3.03 3.98 -7.91
CA ALA A 41 -3.39 5.28 -7.35
C ALA A 41 -3.49 5.21 -5.83
N HIS A 42 -4.06 4.12 -5.32
CA HIS A 42 -4.18 3.92 -3.88
C HIS A 42 -2.81 3.86 -3.20
N PHE A 43 -1.89 3.08 -3.75
CA PHE A 43 -0.57 2.94 -3.16
C PHE A 43 0.31 4.19 -3.37
N GLU A 44 0.09 4.92 -4.45
CA GLU A 44 0.76 6.21 -4.60
C GLU A 44 0.36 7.17 -3.49
N LYS A 45 -0.93 7.19 -3.17
CA LYS A 45 -1.45 8.04 -2.10
C LYS A 45 -0.86 7.62 -0.75
N LEU A 46 -0.84 6.33 -0.46
CA LEU A 46 -0.25 5.82 0.76
C LEU A 46 1.24 6.11 0.84
N GLY A 47 1.93 5.96 -0.28
CA GLY A 47 3.34 6.25 -0.35
C GLY A 47 3.65 7.68 0.00
N LYS A 48 2.90 8.61 -0.54
CA LYS A 48 3.08 10.03 -0.24
C LYS A 48 2.74 10.35 1.20
N ARG A 49 1.69 9.73 1.71
CA ARG A 49 1.22 10.01 3.07
C ARG A 49 2.21 9.54 4.12
N TYR A 50 2.83 8.39 3.91
CA TYR A 50 3.69 7.76 4.91
C TYR A 50 5.15 7.70 4.53
N GLY A 51 5.53 8.36 3.45
CA GLY A 51 6.91 8.39 3.02
C GLY A 51 7.40 7.05 2.50
N LEU A 52 6.51 6.28 1.88
CA LEU A 52 6.84 4.95 1.35
C LEU A 52 6.98 4.94 -0.17
N THR A 53 6.87 6.09 -0.81
CA THR A 53 6.91 6.17 -2.27
C THR A 53 8.14 5.49 -2.85
N ARG A 54 9.31 5.79 -2.29
CA ARG A 54 10.55 5.21 -2.77
C ARG A 54 10.56 3.70 -2.60
N GLU A 55 10.15 3.24 -1.42
CA GLU A 55 10.09 1.83 -1.11
C GLU A 55 9.12 1.10 -2.04
N PHE A 56 7.97 1.70 -2.29
CA PHE A 56 6.98 1.11 -3.20
C PHE A 56 7.51 1.04 -4.63
N LYS A 57 8.24 2.04 -5.07
CA LYS A 57 8.85 2.01 -6.40
C LYS A 57 9.91 0.93 -6.50
N GLU A 58 10.74 0.80 -5.48
CA GLU A 58 11.79 -0.20 -5.47
C GLU A 58 11.23 -1.62 -5.49
N ASN A 59 10.05 -1.81 -4.91
CA ASN A 59 9.39 -3.11 -4.88
C ASN A 59 8.43 -3.34 -6.04
N GLY A 60 8.35 -2.39 -6.95
CA GLY A 60 7.49 -2.53 -8.12
C GLY A 60 6.01 -2.39 -7.83
N ILE A 61 5.65 -1.75 -6.72
CA ILE A 61 4.25 -1.55 -6.36
C ILE A 61 3.65 -0.38 -7.13
N ILE A 62 4.44 0.63 -7.36
CA ILE A 62 4.01 1.80 -8.14
C ILE A 62 5.05 2.17 -9.20
#